data_00dfc6b1678b779ab1459112ffbbed61
#
_entry.id   00dfc6b1678b779ab1459112ffbbed61
#
_cell.length_a   1.000
_cell.length_b   1.000
_cell.length_c   1.000
_cell.angle_alpha   90.00
_cell.angle_beta   90.00
_cell.angle_gamma   90.00
#
_symmetry.space_group_name_H-M   'P 1'
#
loop_
_entity.id
_entity.type
_entity.pdbx_description
1 polymer ?
#
loop_
_entity_poly.entity_id
_entity_poly.type
_entity_poly.pdbx_seq_one_letter_code
_entity_poly.pdbx_strand_id
1 'polypeptide(L)'
;NYKTGQTVTNPVIMTDKYKDGKPVMTIIKTVVAAAACIGVISIPCYSYYNKNLKPCSTVTLASDTSISMTLNSSGKVLSIESNNDYGTKIIEKVDIKGKDNVEAANEILKAEISEGYISAGDTVDVYVEGKSEKNLEVIKSKLEAELPKHDIKVNIHDEKKPPKIEDKIEDKKDKLPHEK
;
A
#
# COMPACT_ATOMS: atom_id res chain seq x y z
N ASN A 1 44.37 50.40 -35.44
CA ASN A 1 44.82 51.65 -34.84
C ASN A 1 44.89 52.70 -35.92
N TYR A 2 43.96 53.65 -36.02
CA TYR A 2 43.93 54.77 -36.93
C TYR A 2 44.48 55.98 -36.22
N LYS A 3 45.29 56.80 -36.95
CA LYS A 3 45.78 58.06 -36.42
C LYS A 3 44.77 59.17 -36.71
N THR A 4 44.69 60.15 -35.83
CA THR A 4 43.80 61.32 -36.01
C THR A 4 44.10 62.03 -37.27
N GLY A 5 43.10 62.25 -38.17
CA GLY A 5 43.24 62.90 -39.47
C GLY A 5 43.43 61.97 -40.67
N GLN A 6 43.40 60.65 -40.51
CA GLN A 6 43.54 59.67 -41.59
C GLN A 6 42.17 59.39 -42.20
N THR A 7 42.03 59.65 -43.51
CA THR A 7 40.81 59.31 -44.25
C THR A 7 40.85 57.82 -44.58
N VAL A 8 39.86 57.07 -44.05
CA VAL A 8 39.72 55.65 -44.27
C VAL A 8 38.90 55.43 -45.54
N THR A 9 39.56 54.96 -46.57
CA THR A 9 38.95 54.71 -47.90
C THR A 9 38.20 53.34 -47.92
N ASN A 10 38.54 52.41 -47.03
CA ASN A 10 37.85 51.16 -46.94
C ASN A 10 37.46 50.89 -45.44
N PRO A 11 36.24 51.22 -45.04
CA PRO A 11 35.80 50.88 -43.70
C PRO A 11 35.75 49.33 -43.53
N VAL A 12 36.43 48.83 -42.51
CA VAL A 12 36.26 47.41 -42.08
C VAL A 12 34.85 47.27 -41.53
N ILE A 13 33.99 46.67 -42.32
CA ILE A 13 32.67 46.25 -41.83
C ILE A 13 32.93 45.16 -40.78
N MET A 14 32.72 45.49 -39.51
CA MET A 14 32.63 44.47 -38.51
C MET A 14 31.39 43.66 -38.83
N THR A 15 31.56 42.58 -39.56
CA THR A 15 30.54 41.50 -39.52
C THR A 15 30.62 40.89 -38.15
N ASP A 16 29.66 41.22 -37.29
CA ASP A 16 29.39 40.40 -36.13
C ASP A 16 29.24 38.95 -36.65
N LYS A 17 30.25 38.10 -36.39
CA LYS A 17 30.05 36.67 -36.48
C LYS A 17 28.97 36.35 -35.47
N TYR A 18 27.72 36.51 -35.87
CA TYR A 18 26.61 35.84 -35.19
C TYR A 18 27.01 34.36 -35.24
N LYS A 19 27.50 33.86 -34.11
CA LYS A 19 27.63 32.41 -33.95
C LYS A 19 26.26 31.87 -34.25
N ASP A 20 26.16 31.07 -35.30
CA ASP A 20 24.95 30.35 -35.65
C ASP A 20 24.42 29.68 -34.37
N GLY A 21 23.54 30.38 -33.66
CA GLY A 21 22.80 29.82 -32.59
C GLY A 21 22.06 28.65 -33.21
N LYS A 22 22.25 27.46 -32.68
CA LYS A 22 21.49 26.29 -33.10
C LYS A 22 20.06 26.72 -33.30
N PRO A 23 19.48 26.49 -34.48
CA PRO A 23 18.19 27.07 -34.82
C PRO A 23 17.19 26.71 -33.70
N VAL A 24 16.48 27.69 -33.21
CA VAL A 24 15.48 27.56 -32.10
C VAL A 24 14.60 26.33 -32.30
N MET A 25 14.35 26.00 -33.58
CA MET A 25 13.59 24.81 -33.97
C MET A 25 14.25 23.47 -33.57
N THR A 26 15.58 23.41 -33.47
CA THR A 26 16.30 22.20 -33.00
C THR A 26 16.18 22.06 -31.49
N ILE A 27 16.21 23.17 -30.77
CA ILE A 27 16.01 23.18 -29.29
C ILE A 27 14.58 22.78 -28.98
N ILE A 28 13.58 23.28 -29.71
CA ILE A 28 12.18 22.91 -29.53
C ILE A 28 11.98 21.42 -29.78
N LYS A 29 12.53 20.85 -30.82
CA LYS A 29 12.44 19.42 -31.15
C LYS A 29 13.03 18.53 -30.03
N THR A 30 14.18 18.91 -29.47
CA THR A 30 14.81 18.17 -28.38
C THR A 30 14.00 18.26 -27.07
N VAL A 31 13.44 19.41 -26.75
CA VAL A 31 12.59 19.59 -25.55
C VAL A 31 11.30 18.80 -25.67
N VAL A 32 10.64 18.83 -26.85
CA VAL A 32 9.40 18.04 -27.07
C VAL A 32 9.67 16.54 -26.99
N ALA A 33 10.79 16.07 -27.58
CA ALA A 33 11.16 14.65 -27.47
C ALA A 33 11.43 14.22 -26.04
N ALA A 34 12.10 15.04 -25.23
CA ALA A 34 12.34 14.75 -23.81
C ALA A 34 11.04 14.74 -22.99
N ALA A 35 10.14 15.70 -23.25
CA ALA A 35 8.84 15.74 -22.59
C ALA A 35 7.97 14.52 -22.93
N ALA A 36 7.99 14.06 -24.18
CA ALA A 36 7.28 12.86 -24.62
C ALA A 36 7.81 11.59 -23.91
N CYS A 37 9.12 11.46 -23.76
CA CYS A 37 9.72 10.32 -23.03
C CYS A 37 9.30 10.30 -21.56
N ILE A 38 9.28 11.46 -20.90
CA ILE A 38 8.82 11.55 -19.49
C ILE A 38 7.34 11.16 -19.38
N GLY A 39 6.49 11.60 -20.30
CA GLY A 39 5.07 11.26 -20.34
C GLY A 39 4.82 9.77 -20.53
N VAL A 40 5.55 9.12 -21.43
CA VAL A 40 5.40 7.68 -21.70
C VAL A 40 5.79 6.82 -20.48
N ILE A 41 6.79 7.24 -19.71
CA ILE A 41 7.25 6.50 -18.53
C ILE A 41 6.36 6.81 -17.30
N SER A 42 5.93 8.04 -17.12
CA SER A 42 5.20 8.46 -15.92
C SER A 42 3.78 7.86 -15.81
N ILE A 43 3.07 7.69 -16.94
CA ILE A 43 1.71 7.14 -16.95
C ILE A 43 1.69 5.68 -16.45
N PRO A 44 2.49 4.74 -16.97
CA PRO A 44 2.51 3.38 -16.46
C PRO A 44 3.03 3.29 -15.02
N CYS A 45 4.02 4.10 -14.63
CA CYS A 45 4.51 4.16 -13.25
C CYS A 45 3.42 4.63 -12.28
N TYR A 46 2.68 5.67 -12.62
CA TYR A 46 1.56 6.16 -11.81
C TYR A 46 0.43 5.14 -11.70
N SER A 47 0.08 4.49 -12.82
CA SER A 47 -0.94 3.43 -12.84
C SER A 47 -0.51 2.22 -12.00
N TYR A 48 0.75 1.80 -12.12
CA TYR A 48 1.33 0.72 -11.32
C TYR A 48 1.30 1.05 -9.82
N TYR A 49 1.73 2.25 -9.45
CA TYR A 49 1.70 2.72 -8.07
C TYR A 49 0.28 2.69 -7.48
N ASN A 50 -0.70 3.27 -8.19
CA ASN A 50 -2.09 3.33 -7.73
C ASN A 50 -2.71 1.93 -7.55
N LYS A 51 -2.37 0.98 -8.43
CA LYS A 51 -2.92 -0.36 -8.40
C LYS A 51 -2.24 -1.27 -7.39
N ASN A 52 -0.91 -1.19 -7.26
CA ASN A 52 -0.13 -2.20 -6.55
C ASN A 52 0.45 -1.71 -5.21
N LEU A 53 0.69 -0.41 -5.06
CA LEU A 53 1.41 0.12 -3.89
C LEU A 53 0.54 1.04 -3.01
N LYS A 54 -0.57 1.54 -3.56
CA LYS A 54 -1.43 2.46 -2.81
C LYS A 54 -2.36 1.69 -1.86
N PRO A 55 -2.36 2.01 -0.55
CA PRO A 55 -3.32 1.47 0.40
C PRO A 55 -4.77 1.80 0.00
N CYS A 56 -5.62 0.79 0.00
CA CYS A 56 -7.03 0.91 -0.40
C CYS A 56 -8.00 0.47 0.69
N SER A 57 -7.68 -0.62 1.38
CA SER A 57 -8.51 -1.21 2.44
C SER A 57 -7.64 -1.82 3.53
N THR A 58 -8.23 -2.04 4.69
CA THR A 58 -7.63 -2.74 5.83
C THR A 58 -8.54 -3.88 6.24
N VAL A 59 -7.97 -5.04 6.51
CA VAL A 59 -8.65 -6.19 7.09
C VAL A 59 -8.00 -6.48 8.44
N THR A 60 -8.80 -6.45 9.49
CA THR A 60 -8.36 -6.77 10.85
C THR A 60 -8.98 -8.07 11.31
N LEU A 61 -8.15 -9.04 11.67
CA LEU A 61 -8.54 -10.27 12.33
C LEU A 61 -8.42 -10.06 13.83
N ALA A 62 -9.52 -10.22 14.55
CA ALA A 62 -9.60 -10.04 15.99
C ALA A 62 -10.12 -11.33 16.64
N SER A 63 -9.23 -11.99 17.36
CA SER A 63 -9.47 -13.15 18.22
C SER A 63 -8.82 -12.87 19.58
N ASP A 64 -8.07 -13.79 20.13
CA ASP A 64 -7.10 -13.52 21.21
C ASP A 64 -5.87 -12.73 20.69
N THR A 65 -5.62 -12.79 19.40
CA THR A 65 -4.69 -11.90 18.69
C THR A 65 -5.45 -10.76 18.02
N SER A 66 -4.75 -9.71 17.64
CA SER A 66 -5.30 -8.62 16.83
C SER A 66 -4.31 -8.22 15.77
N ILE A 67 -4.59 -8.62 14.55
CA ILE A 67 -3.70 -8.46 13.42
C ILE A 67 -4.41 -7.71 12.29
N SER A 68 -3.83 -6.60 11.85
CA SER A 68 -4.34 -5.75 10.79
C SER A 68 -3.48 -5.90 9.53
N MET A 69 -4.12 -6.14 8.41
CA MET A 69 -3.50 -6.20 7.08
C MET A 69 -3.96 -5.03 6.24
N THR A 70 -3.02 -4.25 5.73
CA THR A 70 -3.32 -3.19 4.75
C THR A 70 -3.21 -3.76 3.34
N LEU A 71 -4.26 -3.55 2.53
CA LEU A 71 -4.38 -4.10 1.19
C LEU A 71 -4.33 -3.02 0.12
N ASN A 72 -3.82 -3.37 -1.06
CA ASN A 72 -3.95 -2.55 -2.26
C ASN A 72 -5.32 -2.74 -2.95
N SER A 73 -5.55 -2.04 -4.06
CA SER A 73 -6.80 -2.14 -4.82
C SER A 73 -7.03 -3.51 -5.49
N SER A 74 -6.02 -4.36 -5.54
CA SER A 74 -6.10 -5.74 -6.05
C SER A 74 -6.31 -6.78 -4.94
N GLY A 75 -6.45 -6.35 -3.67
CA GLY A 75 -6.62 -7.22 -2.52
C GLY A 75 -5.33 -7.89 -2.03
N LYS A 76 -4.16 -7.42 -2.47
CA LYS A 76 -2.87 -7.94 -2.01
C LYS A 76 -2.37 -7.20 -0.78
N VAL A 77 -1.76 -7.92 0.13
CA VAL A 77 -1.20 -7.39 1.39
C VAL A 77 0.01 -6.51 1.11
N LEU A 78 -0.05 -5.26 1.56
CA LEU A 78 1.04 -4.29 1.51
C LEU A 78 1.84 -4.28 2.81
N SER A 79 1.16 -4.26 3.93
CA SER A 79 1.74 -4.29 5.28
C SER A 79 0.87 -5.08 6.23
N ILE A 80 1.49 -5.54 7.31
CA ILE A 80 0.86 -6.24 8.42
C ILE A 80 1.30 -5.56 9.70
N GLU A 81 0.37 -5.39 10.62
CA GLU A 81 0.59 -4.77 11.92
C GLU A 81 -0.14 -5.57 13.00
N SER A 82 0.44 -5.63 14.19
CA SER A 82 -0.20 -6.20 15.36
C SER A 82 -0.63 -5.10 16.31
N ASN A 83 -1.79 -5.31 16.94
CA ASN A 83 -2.31 -4.41 17.97
C ASN A 83 -2.11 -4.98 19.39
N ASN A 84 -1.51 -6.19 19.52
CA ASN A 84 -1.17 -6.80 20.80
C ASN A 84 0.06 -7.71 20.71
N ASP A 85 0.60 -8.11 21.87
CA ASP A 85 1.83 -8.91 21.96
C ASP A 85 1.68 -10.32 21.35
N TYR A 86 0.48 -10.91 21.44
CA TYR A 86 0.20 -12.23 20.87
C TYR A 86 0.22 -12.18 19.34
N GLY A 87 -0.41 -11.17 18.75
CA GLY A 87 -0.37 -10.95 17.33
C GLY A 87 1.06 -10.67 16.81
N THR A 88 1.90 -9.98 17.59
CA THR A 88 3.30 -9.75 17.22
C THR A 88 4.06 -11.07 17.04
N LYS A 89 3.85 -12.05 17.93
CA LYS A 89 4.45 -13.38 17.82
C LYS A 89 3.99 -14.15 16.56
N ILE A 90 2.73 -13.94 16.16
CA ILE A 90 2.20 -14.54 14.93
C ILE A 90 2.82 -13.89 13.70
N ILE A 91 2.90 -12.55 13.66
CA ILE A 91 3.47 -11.80 12.53
C ILE A 91 4.93 -12.23 12.26
N GLU A 92 5.71 -12.50 13.27
CA GLU A 92 7.10 -12.96 13.15
C GLU A 92 7.24 -14.35 12.47
N LYS A 93 6.16 -15.14 12.46
CA LYS A 93 6.13 -16.51 11.93
C LYS A 93 5.54 -16.64 10.53
N VAL A 94 4.83 -15.61 10.06
CA VAL A 94 4.14 -15.63 8.76
C VAL A 94 4.77 -14.66 7.77
N ASP A 95 4.90 -15.08 6.51
CA ASP A 95 5.34 -14.20 5.41
C ASP A 95 4.19 -14.04 4.42
N ILE A 96 3.38 -13.00 4.66
CA ILE A 96 2.14 -12.76 3.91
C ILE A 96 2.19 -11.53 3.01
N LYS A 97 3.30 -10.80 3.00
CA LYS A 97 3.45 -9.59 2.18
C LYS A 97 3.36 -9.94 0.68
N GLY A 98 2.48 -9.25 -0.03
CA GLY A 98 2.25 -9.47 -1.46
C GLY A 98 1.28 -10.62 -1.79
N LYS A 99 0.85 -11.42 -0.81
CA LYS A 99 -0.17 -12.46 -0.98
C LYS A 99 -1.58 -11.87 -1.12
N ASP A 100 -2.51 -12.68 -1.63
CA ASP A 100 -3.93 -12.34 -1.62
C ASP A 100 -4.46 -12.30 -0.17
N ASN A 101 -5.42 -11.44 0.09
CA ASN A 101 -5.99 -11.24 1.42
C ASN A 101 -6.54 -12.52 2.06
N VAL A 102 -7.13 -13.41 1.27
CA VAL A 102 -7.66 -14.69 1.75
C VAL A 102 -6.54 -15.66 2.09
N GLU A 103 -5.53 -15.76 1.24
CA GLU A 103 -4.35 -16.60 1.48
C GLU A 103 -3.63 -16.13 2.75
N ALA A 104 -3.45 -14.82 2.89
CA ALA A 104 -2.82 -14.22 4.07
C ALA A 104 -3.63 -14.48 5.35
N ALA A 105 -4.95 -14.29 5.32
CA ALA A 105 -5.83 -14.57 6.46
C ALA A 105 -5.78 -16.05 6.87
N ASN A 106 -5.78 -16.97 5.89
CA ASN A 106 -5.66 -18.40 6.16
C ASN A 106 -4.32 -18.78 6.79
N GLU A 107 -3.21 -18.15 6.40
CA GLU A 107 -1.90 -18.38 7.02
C GLU A 107 -1.85 -17.86 8.45
N ILE A 108 -2.40 -16.67 8.71
CA ILE A 108 -2.51 -16.12 10.06
C ILE A 108 -3.32 -17.09 10.94
N LEU A 109 -4.51 -17.49 10.50
CA LEU A 109 -5.36 -18.40 11.27
C LEU A 109 -4.69 -19.76 11.54
N LYS A 110 -3.98 -20.32 10.56
CA LYS A 110 -3.19 -21.56 10.77
C LYS A 110 -2.11 -21.37 11.82
N ALA A 111 -1.41 -20.24 11.79
CA ALA A 111 -0.40 -19.94 12.80
C ALA A 111 -1.02 -19.75 14.18
N GLU A 112 -2.16 -19.06 14.29
CA GLU A 112 -2.90 -18.89 15.56
C GLU A 112 -3.39 -20.21 16.14
N ILE A 113 -3.91 -21.11 15.29
CA ILE A 113 -4.32 -22.47 15.70
C ILE A 113 -3.09 -23.27 16.15
N SER A 114 -2.00 -23.23 15.43
CA SER A 114 -0.78 -23.98 15.77
C SER A 114 -0.14 -23.52 17.07
N GLU A 115 -0.30 -22.27 17.43
CA GLU A 115 0.18 -21.68 18.69
C GLU A 115 -0.84 -21.80 19.84
N GLY A 116 -2.04 -22.32 19.55
CA GLY A 116 -3.09 -22.52 20.55
C GLY A 116 -3.84 -21.26 20.97
N TYR A 117 -3.75 -20.17 20.18
CA TYR A 117 -4.53 -18.95 20.40
C TYR A 117 -5.97 -19.08 19.94
N ILE A 118 -6.23 -19.99 18.99
CA ILE A 118 -7.57 -20.29 18.47
C ILE A 118 -7.76 -21.81 18.50
N SER A 119 -8.95 -22.25 18.91
CA SER A 119 -9.38 -23.65 18.94
C SER A 119 -10.59 -23.85 18.04
N ALA A 120 -10.87 -25.11 17.65
CA ALA A 120 -12.06 -25.45 16.89
C ALA A 120 -13.34 -25.02 17.63
N GLY A 121 -14.20 -24.30 16.94
CA GLY A 121 -15.44 -23.73 17.51
C GLY A 121 -15.33 -22.31 18.02
N ASP A 122 -14.11 -21.77 18.13
CA ASP A 122 -13.91 -20.36 18.51
C ASP A 122 -14.42 -19.42 17.43
N THR A 123 -14.62 -18.16 17.82
CA THR A 123 -15.11 -17.11 16.93
C THR A 123 -14.00 -16.10 16.64
N VAL A 124 -13.79 -15.81 15.36
CA VAL A 124 -12.90 -14.75 14.88
C VAL A 124 -13.74 -13.62 14.31
N ASP A 125 -13.58 -12.44 14.85
CA ASP A 125 -14.20 -11.24 14.32
C ASP A 125 -13.30 -10.63 13.23
N VAL A 126 -13.85 -10.39 12.06
CA VAL A 126 -13.13 -9.80 10.91
C VAL A 126 -13.72 -8.44 10.61
N TYR A 127 -12.90 -7.40 10.74
CA TYR A 127 -13.28 -6.03 10.42
C TYR A 127 -12.69 -5.66 9.07
N VAL A 128 -13.54 -5.16 8.16
CA VAL A 128 -13.11 -4.76 6.82
C VAL A 128 -13.41 -3.29 6.62
N GLU A 129 -12.34 -2.49 6.45
CA GLU A 129 -12.42 -1.06 6.23
C GLU A 129 -11.84 -0.66 4.87
N GLY A 130 -12.40 0.36 4.24
CA GLY A 130 -11.84 0.89 2.99
C GLY A 130 -12.69 1.97 2.35
N LYS A 131 -12.13 2.56 1.28
CA LYS A 131 -12.73 3.71 0.60
C LYS A 131 -13.77 3.32 -0.45
N SER A 132 -13.81 2.07 -0.89
CA SER A 132 -14.66 1.58 -1.98
C SER A 132 -15.55 0.44 -1.50
N GLU A 133 -16.84 0.68 -1.37
CA GLU A 133 -17.85 -0.32 -0.98
C GLU A 133 -17.76 -1.58 -1.85
N LYS A 134 -17.64 -1.41 -3.18
CA LYS A 134 -17.53 -2.54 -4.11
C LYS A 134 -16.31 -3.43 -3.80
N ASN A 135 -15.17 -2.84 -3.44
CA ASN A 135 -13.98 -3.62 -3.08
C ASN A 135 -14.17 -4.33 -1.74
N LEU A 136 -14.84 -3.67 -0.78
CA LEU A 136 -15.15 -4.26 0.52
C LEU A 136 -16.06 -5.49 0.38
N GLU A 137 -17.12 -5.40 -0.41
CA GLU A 137 -18.03 -6.53 -0.69
C GLU A 137 -17.29 -7.73 -1.30
N VAL A 138 -16.37 -7.48 -2.26
CA VAL A 138 -15.57 -8.54 -2.88
C VAL A 138 -14.64 -9.20 -1.85
N ILE A 139 -13.99 -8.40 -1.00
CA ILE A 139 -13.10 -8.92 0.06
C ILE A 139 -13.91 -9.77 1.04
N LYS A 140 -15.05 -9.26 1.51
CA LYS A 140 -15.93 -9.97 2.44
C LYS A 140 -16.42 -11.30 1.88
N SER A 141 -17.02 -11.30 0.69
CA SER A 141 -17.54 -12.51 0.09
C SER A 141 -16.48 -13.60 -0.08
N LYS A 142 -15.23 -13.23 -0.37
CA LYS A 142 -14.12 -14.16 -0.43
C LYS A 142 -13.75 -14.71 0.95
N LEU A 143 -13.67 -13.85 1.97
CA LEU A 143 -13.33 -14.26 3.34
C LEU A 143 -14.42 -15.15 3.91
N GLU A 144 -15.70 -14.81 3.73
CA GLU A 144 -16.85 -15.64 4.14
C GLU A 144 -16.83 -17.04 3.52
N ALA A 145 -16.38 -17.16 2.27
CA ALA A 145 -16.35 -18.43 1.56
C ALA A 145 -15.16 -19.33 1.99
N GLU A 146 -14.04 -18.75 2.38
CA GLU A 146 -12.78 -19.49 2.58
C GLU A 146 -12.43 -19.73 4.06
N LEU A 147 -12.70 -18.76 4.95
CA LEU A 147 -12.29 -18.85 6.36
C LEU A 147 -12.99 -19.96 7.17
N PRO A 148 -14.30 -20.27 6.96
CA PRO A 148 -14.98 -21.33 7.72
C PRO A 148 -14.40 -22.73 7.53
N LYS A 149 -13.51 -22.95 6.57
CA LYS A 149 -12.84 -24.24 6.33
C LYS A 149 -11.96 -24.73 7.50
N HIS A 150 -11.71 -23.89 8.48
CA HIS A 150 -10.89 -24.20 9.65
C HIS A 150 -11.69 -24.60 10.91
N ASP A 151 -12.98 -24.93 10.76
CA ASP A 151 -13.90 -25.21 11.88
C ASP A 151 -14.02 -24.06 12.89
N ILE A 152 -13.81 -22.81 12.42
CA ILE A 152 -13.93 -21.58 13.19
C ILE A 152 -15.17 -20.83 12.74
N LYS A 153 -15.83 -20.16 13.68
CA LYS A 153 -16.91 -19.22 13.36
C LYS A 153 -16.32 -17.87 12.99
N VAL A 154 -16.72 -17.35 11.84
CA VAL A 154 -16.23 -16.05 11.36
C VAL A 154 -17.39 -15.06 11.36
N ASN A 155 -17.22 -13.96 12.07
CA ASN A 155 -18.15 -12.83 12.03
C ASN A 155 -17.49 -11.69 11.26
N ILE A 156 -18.10 -11.23 10.18
CA ILE A 156 -17.57 -10.12 9.41
C ILE A 156 -18.36 -8.84 9.72
N HIS A 157 -17.63 -7.81 10.12
CA HIS A 157 -18.16 -6.51 10.53
C HIS A 157 -17.79 -5.41 9.54
N ASP A 158 -18.75 -4.50 9.32
CA ASP A 158 -18.63 -3.31 8.48
C ASP A 158 -18.24 -2.05 9.27
N GLU A 159 -17.58 -2.17 10.39
CA GLU A 159 -17.35 -1.02 11.26
C GLU A 159 -16.15 -0.20 10.81
N LYS A 160 -16.34 1.12 10.87
CA LYS A 160 -15.28 2.11 10.55
C LYS A 160 -14.13 2.14 11.56
N LYS A 161 -14.18 1.31 12.63
CA LYS A 161 -13.12 1.23 13.64
C LYS A 161 -13.24 -0.09 14.41
N PRO A 162 -12.19 -0.94 14.43
CA PRO A 162 -12.17 -2.12 15.28
C PRO A 162 -12.29 -1.65 16.75
N PRO A 163 -13.06 -2.38 17.60
CA PRO A 163 -13.13 -2.06 19.01
C PRO A 163 -11.71 -2.10 19.59
N LYS A 164 -11.40 -1.15 20.46
CA LYS A 164 -10.17 -1.21 21.23
C LYS A 164 -10.22 -2.47 22.09
N ILE A 165 -9.22 -3.32 21.97
CA ILE A 165 -9.13 -4.63 22.66
C ILE A 165 -9.09 -4.46 24.18
N GLU A 166 -8.79 -3.26 24.69
CA GLU A 166 -8.84 -2.94 26.12
C GLU A 166 -10.18 -3.31 26.77
N ASP A 167 -11.30 -3.20 26.02
CA ASP A 167 -12.65 -3.47 26.56
C ASP A 167 -12.97 -4.98 26.68
N LYS A 168 -12.27 -5.87 25.95
CA LYS A 168 -12.50 -7.33 26.00
C LYS A 168 -11.69 -8.05 27.10
N ILE A 169 -10.63 -7.42 27.61
CA ILE A 169 -9.76 -8.02 28.64
C ILE A 169 -10.38 -7.91 30.03
N GLU A 170 -11.20 -6.90 30.29
CA GLU A 170 -11.89 -6.73 31.57
C GLU A 170 -12.92 -7.83 31.84
N ASP A 171 -13.66 -8.26 30.79
CA ASP A 171 -14.70 -9.31 30.94
C ASP A 171 -14.14 -10.73 31.18
N LYS A 172 -12.86 -11.00 30.79
CA LYS A 172 -12.23 -12.32 31.05
C LYS A 172 -11.50 -12.40 32.39
N LYS A 173 -11.14 -11.27 33.02
CA LYS A 173 -10.43 -11.27 34.32
C LYS A 173 -11.30 -11.75 35.47
N ASP A 174 -12.63 -11.62 35.38
CA ASP A 174 -13.59 -12.07 36.41
C ASP A 174 -13.90 -13.58 36.33
N LYS A 175 -13.37 -14.31 35.34
CA LYS A 175 -13.63 -15.75 35.16
C LYS A 175 -12.45 -16.67 35.47
N LEU A 176 -11.33 -16.14 35.98
CA LEU A 176 -10.25 -16.99 36.49
C LEU A 176 -10.64 -17.57 37.87
N PRO A 177 -10.65 -18.89 38.04
CA PRO A 177 -10.88 -19.48 39.35
C PRO A 177 -9.72 -19.12 40.27
N HIS A 178 -10.05 -18.51 41.42
CA HIS A 178 -9.10 -18.32 42.51
C HIS A 178 -8.58 -19.69 42.94
N GLU A 179 -7.36 -20.03 42.63
CA GLU A 179 -6.64 -21.13 43.27
C GLU A 179 -6.51 -20.82 44.76
N LYS A 180 -7.03 -21.79 45.55
CA LYS A 180 -6.82 -21.85 47.00
C LYS A 180 -5.50 -22.52 47.30
#